data_8fc1d249aaf2d50770ca99d4faca9a73
#
_entry.id   8fc1d249aaf2d50770ca99d4faca9a73
#
_cell.length_a   1.000
_cell.length_b   1.000
_cell.length_c   1.000
_cell.angle_alpha   90.00
_cell.angle_beta   90.00
_cell.angle_gamma   90.00
#
_symmetry.space_group_name_H-M   'P 1'
#
loop_
_entity.id
_entity.type
_entity.pdbx_description
1 polymer ?
#
loop_
_entity_poly.entity_id
_entity_poly.type
_entity_poly.pdbx_seq_one_letter_code
_entity_poly.pdbx_strand_id
1 'polypeptide(L)'
;MSSLFGVYGGNTCHDAGAVLLKDGKIVSAIQEERPKRIKVCDDLNALPDLSIQRIENEFNMKMNEADYVCTATPVSAVSSFWNDKHDVPKEKVYIVNHHDAHCYGAYYTSGFNEPTLVISYDGGGLGHLYGY
;
A
#
# COMPACT_ATOMS: atom_id res chain seq x y z
N MET A 1 0.04 9.12 -19.24
CA MET A 1 0.81 9.01 -17.98
C MET A 1 -0.03 8.17 -17.03
N SER A 2 0.52 7.06 -16.55
CA SER A 2 -0.19 6.19 -15.61
C SER A 2 0.19 6.52 -14.17
N SER A 3 -0.80 6.49 -13.27
CA SER A 3 -0.63 6.76 -11.86
C SER A 3 -1.22 5.64 -11.01
N LEU A 4 -0.52 5.26 -9.94
CA LEU A 4 -0.94 4.23 -9.03
C LEU A 4 -0.67 4.66 -7.58
N PHE A 5 -1.69 4.64 -6.74
CA PHE A 5 -1.52 4.68 -5.30
C PHE A 5 -1.44 3.27 -4.74
N GLY A 6 -0.37 2.97 -4.02
CA GLY A 6 -0.29 1.81 -3.15
C GLY A 6 -0.57 2.24 -1.72
N VAL A 7 -1.43 1.51 -1.03
CA VAL A 7 -1.81 1.81 0.36
C VAL A 7 -1.82 0.55 1.21
N TYR A 8 -1.34 0.69 2.44
CA TYR A 8 -1.35 -0.38 3.42
C TYR A 8 -1.76 0.17 4.79
N GLY A 9 -2.63 -0.54 5.48
CA GLY A 9 -3.12 -0.14 6.80
C GLY A 9 -4.51 -0.71 7.09
N GLY A 10 -4.99 -0.51 8.30
CA GLY A 10 -6.27 -1.03 8.80
C GLY A 10 -6.11 -2.28 9.65
N ASN A 11 -7.20 -2.82 10.13
CA ASN A 11 -7.36 -3.93 11.10
C ASN A 11 -6.11 -4.80 11.31
N THR A 12 -5.51 -4.72 12.49
CA THR A 12 -4.33 -5.49 12.92
C THR A 12 -3.01 -5.15 12.23
N CYS A 13 -2.98 -4.14 11.37
CA CYS A 13 -1.75 -3.73 10.71
C CYS A 13 -0.98 -2.72 11.57
N HIS A 14 0.24 -3.06 11.87
CA HIS A 14 1.30 -2.10 12.18
C HIS A 14 1.91 -1.65 10.84
N ASP A 15 2.60 -0.53 10.82
CA ASP A 15 3.34 -0.04 9.64
C ASP A 15 2.49 0.46 8.46
N ALA A 16 1.35 1.11 8.75
CA ALA A 16 0.56 1.76 7.71
C ALA A 16 1.39 2.75 6.88
N GLY A 17 1.07 2.86 5.60
CA GLY A 17 1.78 3.75 4.71
C GLY A 17 1.10 3.91 3.35
N ALA A 18 1.59 4.88 2.58
CA ALA A 18 1.15 5.11 1.22
C ALA A 18 2.35 5.34 0.28
N VAL A 19 2.17 4.96 -0.96
CA VAL A 19 3.15 5.16 -2.03
C VAL A 19 2.44 5.67 -3.28
N LEU A 20 3.09 6.57 -4.02
CA LEU A 20 2.63 7.00 -5.34
C LEU A 20 3.66 6.60 -6.39
N LEU A 21 3.17 5.91 -7.41
CA LEU A 21 3.92 5.63 -8.63
C LEU A 21 3.37 6.49 -9.77
N LYS A 22 4.26 7.02 -10.59
CA LYS A 22 3.94 7.67 -11.87
C LYS A 22 4.81 7.06 -12.96
N ASP A 23 4.18 6.58 -14.03
CA ASP A 23 4.86 5.95 -15.16
C ASP A 23 5.88 4.86 -14.75
N GLY A 24 5.48 4.00 -13.80
CA GLY A 24 6.28 2.90 -13.29
C GLY A 24 7.41 3.29 -12.33
N LYS A 25 7.51 4.57 -11.94
CA LYS A 25 8.51 5.05 -10.98
C LYS A 25 7.88 5.44 -9.66
N ILE A 26 8.47 5.02 -8.57
CA ILE A 26 8.10 5.49 -7.22
C ILE A 26 8.50 6.96 -7.13
N VAL A 27 7.54 7.85 -6.96
CA VAL A 27 7.76 9.29 -6.82
C VAL A 27 7.60 9.77 -5.38
N SER A 28 6.85 9.04 -4.56
CA SER A 28 6.75 9.28 -3.12
C SER A 28 6.42 7.99 -2.39
N ALA A 29 6.96 7.79 -1.17
CA ALA A 29 6.64 6.69 -0.28
C ALA A 29 6.74 7.18 1.16
N ILE A 30 5.65 7.08 1.91
CA ILE A 30 5.55 7.64 3.27
C ILE A 30 4.93 6.60 4.20
N GLN A 31 5.63 6.27 5.28
CA GLN A 31 5.08 5.53 6.40
C GLN A 31 4.29 6.45 7.32
N GLU A 32 3.14 6.00 7.80
CA GLU A 32 2.21 6.78 8.62
C GLU A 32 2.85 7.23 9.96
N GLU A 33 3.79 6.46 10.50
CA GLU A 33 4.54 6.83 11.70
C GLU A 33 5.33 8.14 11.54
N ARG A 34 5.71 8.52 10.31
CA ARG A 34 6.48 9.72 10.04
C ARG A 34 5.67 10.99 10.25
N PRO A 35 4.50 11.18 9.59
CA PRO A 35 3.65 12.33 9.86
C PRO A 35 3.00 12.28 11.25
N LYS A 36 2.67 11.10 11.77
CA LYS A 36 2.11 10.97 13.14
C LYS A 36 3.11 11.22 14.25
N ARG A 37 4.41 11.07 13.99
CA ARG A 37 5.47 11.13 15.00
C ARG A 37 5.34 10.09 16.11
N ILE A 38 4.67 8.98 15.84
CA ILE A 38 4.49 7.85 16.76
C ILE A 38 5.09 6.63 16.07
N LYS A 39 6.15 6.07 16.67
CA LYS A 39 6.76 4.83 16.19
C LYS A 39 5.81 3.65 16.42
N VAL A 40 5.83 2.73 15.45
CA VAL A 40 4.99 1.53 15.46
C VAL A 40 3.58 1.95 15.82
N CYS A 41 2.80 2.45 14.87
CA CYS A 41 1.41 2.79 15.10
C CYS A 41 0.67 1.52 15.56
N ASP A 42 0.72 1.21 16.86
CA ASP A 42 0.02 0.12 17.53
C ASP A 42 -1.50 0.32 17.57
N ASP A 43 -1.97 1.35 16.91
CA ASP A 43 -3.39 1.58 16.74
C ASP A 43 -3.92 0.46 15.84
N LEU A 44 -4.72 -0.44 16.40
CA LEU A 44 -5.36 -1.57 15.71
C LEU A 44 -6.12 -1.17 14.43
N ASN A 45 -6.25 0.12 14.20
CA ASN A 45 -6.88 0.76 13.04
C ASN A 45 -5.96 1.78 12.36
N ALA A 46 -4.65 1.59 12.42
CA ALA A 46 -3.71 2.52 11.79
C ALA A 46 -3.95 2.60 10.27
N LEU A 47 -4.60 3.67 9.86
CA LEU A 47 -4.87 3.99 8.47
C LEU A 47 -3.84 5.01 7.99
N PRO A 48 -3.38 4.94 6.75
CA PRO A 48 -2.34 5.82 6.23
C PRO A 48 -2.88 7.20 5.78
N ASP A 49 -3.80 7.77 6.56
CA ASP A 49 -4.52 9.00 6.20
C ASP A 49 -3.59 10.21 6.03
N LEU A 50 -2.66 10.40 6.96
CA LEU A 50 -1.71 11.52 6.88
C LEU A 50 -0.69 11.31 5.79
N SER A 51 -0.29 10.07 5.54
CA SER A 51 0.60 9.71 4.44
C SER A 51 -0.05 9.98 3.09
N ILE A 52 -1.32 9.58 2.92
CA ILE A 52 -2.12 9.87 1.72
C ILE A 52 -2.25 11.39 1.56
N GLN A 53 -2.72 12.10 2.58
CA GLN A 53 -2.90 13.55 2.53
C GLN A 53 -1.62 14.28 2.16
N ARG A 54 -0.47 13.84 2.67
CA ARG A 54 0.81 14.44 2.34
C ARG A 54 1.18 14.25 0.89
N ILE A 55 1.01 13.03 0.35
CA ILE A 55 1.24 12.74 -1.07
C ILE A 55 0.29 13.57 -1.95
N GLU A 56 -1.00 13.60 -1.61
CA GLU A 56 -2.01 14.39 -2.34
C GLU A 56 -1.62 15.88 -2.42
N ASN A 57 -1.20 16.43 -1.30
CA ASN A 57 -0.79 17.83 -1.25
C ASN A 57 0.51 18.11 -2.02
N GLU A 58 1.49 17.20 -1.93
CA GLU A 58 2.78 17.34 -2.61
C GLU A 58 2.63 17.28 -4.13
N PHE A 59 1.76 16.39 -4.63
CA PHE A 59 1.57 16.19 -6.06
C PHE A 59 0.32 16.86 -6.63
N ASN A 60 -0.44 17.60 -5.79
CA ASN A 60 -1.71 18.23 -6.15
C ASN A 60 -2.64 17.26 -6.91
N MET A 61 -2.79 16.05 -6.38
CA MET A 61 -3.54 14.96 -6.98
C MET A 61 -4.23 14.14 -5.90
N LYS A 62 -5.54 13.96 -6.00
CA LYS A 62 -6.30 13.11 -5.09
C LYS A 62 -6.11 11.62 -5.42
N MET A 63 -6.22 10.77 -4.41
CA MET A 63 -6.08 9.33 -4.59
C MET A 63 -7.12 8.77 -5.56
N ASN A 64 -8.36 9.26 -5.55
CA ASN A 64 -9.41 8.86 -6.49
C ASN A 64 -9.18 9.31 -7.94
N GLU A 65 -8.27 10.26 -8.16
CA GLU A 65 -7.86 10.71 -9.50
C GLU A 65 -6.83 9.75 -10.12
N ALA A 66 -6.17 8.92 -9.31
CA ALA A 66 -5.23 7.93 -9.83
C ALA A 66 -5.93 6.91 -10.74
N ASP A 67 -5.18 6.35 -11.68
CA ASP A 67 -5.71 5.30 -12.56
C ASP A 67 -5.97 4.01 -11.79
N TYR A 68 -5.13 3.71 -10.79
CA TYR A 68 -5.20 2.51 -9.97
C TYR A 68 -4.94 2.81 -8.50
N VAL A 69 -5.61 2.06 -7.63
CA VAL A 69 -5.31 2.01 -6.18
C VAL A 69 -5.07 0.55 -5.80
N CYS A 70 -3.92 0.26 -5.24
CA CYS A 70 -3.52 -1.09 -4.84
C CYS A 70 -3.37 -1.22 -3.33
N THR A 71 -3.78 -2.36 -2.80
CA THR A 71 -3.60 -2.69 -1.38
C THR A 71 -3.31 -4.18 -1.20
N ALA A 72 -2.54 -4.53 -0.17
CA ALA A 72 -2.26 -5.91 0.21
C ALA A 72 -3.06 -6.36 1.45
N THR A 73 -3.99 -5.55 1.93
CA THR A 73 -4.77 -5.86 3.15
C THR A 73 -5.98 -6.76 2.84
N PRO A 74 -6.40 -7.63 3.76
CA PRO A 74 -7.57 -8.50 3.57
C PRO A 74 -8.85 -7.74 3.20
N VAL A 75 -9.59 -8.32 2.29
CA VAL A 75 -10.70 -7.72 1.50
C VAL A 75 -11.82 -7.09 2.33
N SER A 76 -12.16 -7.67 3.48
CA SER A 76 -13.37 -7.27 4.21
C SER A 76 -13.29 -5.91 4.91
N ALA A 77 -12.09 -5.46 5.25
CA ALA A 77 -11.88 -4.19 5.94
C ALA A 77 -11.54 -3.03 4.99
N VAL A 78 -11.12 -3.33 3.76
CA VAL A 78 -10.50 -2.36 2.87
C VAL A 78 -11.45 -1.77 1.84
N SER A 79 -12.35 -2.59 1.28
CA SER A 79 -13.19 -2.13 0.17
C SER A 79 -14.19 -1.05 0.56
N SER A 80 -14.77 -1.12 1.76
CA SER A 80 -15.69 -0.09 2.25
C SER A 80 -14.94 1.17 2.69
N PHE A 81 -13.78 1.02 3.33
CA PHE A 81 -13.03 2.14 3.87
C PHE A 81 -12.49 3.06 2.78
N TRP A 82 -11.81 2.51 1.78
CA TRP A 82 -11.20 3.30 0.72
C TRP A 82 -12.24 3.95 -0.19
N ASN A 83 -13.37 3.25 -0.44
CA ASN A 83 -14.47 3.80 -1.20
C ASN A 83 -15.22 4.89 -0.42
N ASP A 84 -15.52 4.65 0.87
CA ASP A 84 -16.34 5.57 1.64
C ASP A 84 -15.59 6.82 2.11
N LYS A 85 -14.28 6.70 2.38
CA LYS A 85 -13.49 7.81 2.91
C LYS A 85 -12.76 8.63 1.84
N HIS A 86 -12.32 7.99 0.77
CA HIS A 86 -11.50 8.61 -0.27
C HIS A 86 -12.18 8.66 -1.63
N ASP A 87 -13.44 8.31 -1.73
CA ASP A 87 -14.24 8.29 -2.97
C ASP A 87 -13.58 7.52 -4.13
N VAL A 88 -12.79 6.49 -3.81
CA VAL A 88 -12.11 5.69 -4.85
C VAL A 88 -13.11 4.73 -5.48
N PRO A 89 -13.36 4.80 -6.79
CA PRO A 89 -14.23 3.87 -7.48
C PRO A 89 -13.74 2.41 -7.33
N LYS A 90 -14.66 1.48 -7.08
CA LYS A 90 -14.33 0.06 -6.84
C LYS A 90 -13.54 -0.58 -7.97
N GLU A 91 -13.84 -0.20 -9.19
CA GLU A 91 -13.15 -0.67 -10.40
C GLU A 91 -11.69 -0.25 -10.50
N LYS A 92 -11.27 0.75 -9.73
CA LYS A 92 -9.88 1.19 -9.63
C LYS A 92 -9.10 0.50 -8.50
N VAL A 93 -9.79 -0.23 -7.61
CA VAL A 93 -9.16 -0.86 -6.45
C VAL A 93 -8.72 -2.28 -6.77
N TYR A 94 -7.43 -2.54 -6.61
CA TYR A 94 -6.79 -3.83 -6.82
C TYR A 94 -6.22 -4.36 -5.51
N ILE A 95 -6.56 -5.60 -5.20
CA ILE A 95 -6.04 -6.29 -4.03
C ILE A 95 -4.95 -7.24 -4.49
N VAL A 96 -3.76 -7.06 -3.95
CA VAL A 96 -2.59 -7.90 -4.21
C VAL A 96 -2.45 -8.89 -3.06
N ASN A 97 -2.06 -10.11 -3.36
CA ASN A 97 -1.72 -11.08 -2.32
C ASN A 97 -0.57 -10.53 -1.45
N HIS A 98 -0.62 -10.75 -0.15
CA HIS A 98 0.36 -10.22 0.80
C HIS A 98 1.79 -10.66 0.48
N HIS A 99 2.01 -11.94 0.21
CA HIS A 99 3.33 -12.46 -0.14
C HIS A 99 3.79 -12.01 -1.53
N ASP A 100 2.86 -11.91 -2.49
CA ASP A 100 3.18 -11.34 -3.81
C ASP A 100 3.61 -9.88 -3.68
N ALA A 101 2.97 -9.10 -2.81
CA ALA A 101 3.35 -7.72 -2.56
C ALA A 101 4.79 -7.62 -2.01
N HIS A 102 5.18 -8.51 -1.08
CA HIS A 102 6.56 -8.61 -0.61
C HIS A 102 7.53 -8.98 -1.74
N CYS A 103 7.19 -9.99 -2.54
CA CYS A 103 8.05 -10.43 -3.66
C CYS A 103 8.22 -9.33 -4.71
N TYR A 104 7.14 -8.69 -5.13
CA TYR A 104 7.20 -7.60 -6.12
C TYR A 104 7.96 -6.39 -5.56
N GLY A 105 7.70 -6.03 -4.31
CA GLY A 105 8.43 -4.95 -3.64
C GLY A 105 9.94 -5.22 -3.63
N ALA A 106 10.36 -6.41 -3.23
CA ALA A 106 11.76 -6.79 -3.20
C ALA A 106 12.39 -6.80 -4.61
N TYR A 107 11.72 -7.43 -5.59
CA TYR A 107 12.27 -7.55 -6.94
C TYR A 107 12.39 -6.21 -7.65
N TYR A 108 11.31 -5.43 -7.73
CA TYR A 108 11.30 -4.17 -8.47
C TYR A 108 12.13 -3.05 -7.85
N THR A 109 12.49 -3.16 -6.58
CA THR A 109 13.38 -2.20 -5.91
C THR A 109 14.83 -2.68 -5.80
N SER A 110 15.13 -3.93 -6.18
CA SER A 110 16.47 -4.51 -6.09
C SER A 110 17.46 -3.98 -7.13
N GLY A 111 16.95 -3.51 -8.28
CA GLY A 111 17.76 -3.17 -9.44
C GLY A 111 18.16 -4.37 -10.32
N PHE A 112 17.73 -5.59 -9.99
CA PHE A 112 17.97 -6.76 -10.84
C PHE A 112 17.12 -6.69 -12.11
N ASN A 113 17.72 -7.07 -13.25
CA ASN A 113 17.08 -7.10 -14.57
C ASN A 113 17.07 -8.51 -15.19
N GLU A 114 17.66 -9.49 -14.51
CA GLU A 114 17.68 -10.90 -14.91
C GLU A 114 16.64 -11.73 -14.15
N PRO A 115 16.29 -12.93 -14.66
CA PRO A 115 15.45 -13.88 -13.93
C PRO A 115 16.03 -14.15 -12.54
N THR A 116 15.26 -13.83 -11.49
CA THR A 116 15.71 -13.85 -10.11
C THR A 116 14.72 -14.62 -9.25
N LEU A 117 15.23 -15.50 -8.40
CA LEU A 117 14.41 -16.14 -7.37
C LEU A 117 14.19 -15.15 -6.23
N VAL A 118 12.91 -14.86 -5.96
CA VAL A 118 12.50 -14.04 -4.81
C VAL A 118 11.80 -14.94 -3.80
N ILE A 119 12.20 -14.86 -2.54
CA ILE A 119 11.62 -15.63 -1.46
C ILE A 119 10.95 -14.66 -0.48
N SER A 120 9.63 -14.83 -0.27
CA SER A 120 8.90 -14.16 0.80
C SER A 120 8.84 -15.08 2.01
N TYR A 121 9.34 -14.60 3.14
CA TYR A 121 9.26 -15.28 4.44
C TYR A 121 8.67 -14.32 5.47
N ASP A 122 7.46 -14.65 5.94
CA ASP A 122 6.70 -13.81 6.87
C ASP A 122 5.94 -14.69 7.87
N GLY A 123 5.50 -14.10 8.99
CA GLY A 123 4.71 -14.76 10.03
C GLY A 123 3.29 -15.13 9.62
N GLY A 124 2.78 -14.54 8.54
CA GLY A 124 1.45 -14.82 7.99
C GLY A 124 1.02 -13.81 6.93
N GLY A 125 -0.11 -14.06 6.29
CA GLY A 125 -0.74 -13.15 5.31
C GLY A 125 -2.00 -13.79 4.74
N LEU A 126 -3.02 -13.00 4.42
CA LEU A 126 -4.26 -13.39 3.73
C LEU A 126 -4.80 -14.81 4.04
N GLY A 127 -4.97 -15.14 5.34
CA GLY A 127 -5.51 -16.43 5.77
C GLY A 127 -4.49 -17.57 5.83
N HIS A 128 -3.25 -17.34 5.53
CA HIS A 128 -2.14 -18.26 5.72
C HIS A 128 -1.31 -17.85 6.94
N LEU A 129 -1.12 -18.79 7.86
CA LEU A 129 -0.31 -18.57 9.06
C LEU A 129 1.19 -18.74 8.80
N TYR A 130 1.55 -19.23 7.61
CA TYR A 130 2.94 -19.50 7.23
C TYR A 130 3.16 -19.10 5.77
N GLY A 131 4.31 -18.53 5.48
CA GLY A 131 4.73 -18.27 4.10
C GLY A 131 4.84 -19.56 3.27
N TYR A 132 4.80 -19.42 1.98
CA TYR A 132 5.04 -20.53 1.03
C TYR A 132 6.54 -20.79 0.89
#